data_3209909561479441345561e21a344cd3
#
_entry.id   3209909561479441345561e21a344cd3
#
_cell.length_a   1.000
_cell.length_b   1.000
_cell.length_c   1.000
_cell.angle_alpha   90.00
_cell.angle_beta   90.00
_cell.angle_gamma   90.00
#
_symmetry.space_group_name_H-M   'P 1'
#
loop_
_entity.id
_entity.type
_entity.pdbx_description
1 polymer ?
#
loop_
_entity_poly.entity_id
_entity_poly.type
_entity_poly.pdbx_seq_one_letter_code
_entity_poly.pdbx_strand_id
1 'polypeptide(L)'
;MSNLWDLSQIQPRTDLVVAGDTISAMFWNAVEQRGPNVWMRQKELGIWRSWTWQQTAEAVREIAGGLMSLGFKPQETASILSNTVIEWVLADLAVLSCGGVSNGIYPTDAASQVHYLCEDSRTTVLFVEDDEQLDKALEVREQLPMLRKIVVFDMEGLHKLDDPGVLSLAKLRELGREFNALHADALMQRVKACKPEDLAILVYTSGTTGKPKGAMHTHGGLVYTVRGYNTLIARTEADECMCFL
;
A
#
# COMPACT_ATOMS: atom_id res chain seq x y z
N MET A 1 18.99 -7.89 -39.13
CA MET A 1 18.80 -7.65 -37.67
C MET A 1 17.76 -6.57 -37.55
N SER A 2 16.53 -6.93 -37.17
CA SER A 2 15.48 -5.95 -36.91
C SER A 2 15.91 -5.07 -35.73
N ASN A 3 15.84 -3.77 -35.91
CA ASN A 3 16.19 -2.79 -34.88
C ASN A 3 15.18 -2.93 -33.73
N LEU A 4 15.57 -3.63 -32.68
CA LEU A 4 14.75 -3.88 -31.47
C LEU A 4 14.24 -2.57 -30.79
N TRP A 5 14.70 -1.41 -31.27
CA TRP A 5 14.42 -0.08 -30.69
C TRP A 5 13.72 0.87 -31.66
N ASP A 6 13.07 0.36 -32.73
CA ASP A 6 12.26 1.21 -33.61
C ASP A 6 10.93 1.58 -32.89
N LEU A 7 10.99 2.65 -32.10
CA LEU A 7 9.83 3.18 -31.37
C LEU A 7 8.72 3.69 -32.28
N SER A 8 9.00 3.92 -33.59
CA SER A 8 7.99 4.39 -34.57
C SER A 8 6.91 3.34 -34.87
N GLN A 9 7.18 2.07 -34.56
CA GLN A 9 6.25 0.95 -34.76
C GLN A 9 5.36 0.68 -33.52
N ILE A 10 5.62 1.36 -32.38
CA ILE A 10 4.85 1.15 -31.18
C ILE A 10 3.53 1.92 -31.29
N GLN A 11 2.43 1.18 -31.39
CA GLN A 11 1.08 1.74 -31.29
C GLN A 11 0.67 1.78 -29.81
N PRO A 12 0.33 2.97 -29.27
CA PRO A 12 -0.16 3.05 -27.89
C PRO A 12 -1.42 2.19 -27.69
N ARG A 13 -1.39 1.27 -26.73
CA ARG A 13 -2.54 0.47 -26.34
C ARG A 13 -3.41 1.27 -25.37
N THR A 14 -4.31 2.11 -25.91
CA THR A 14 -5.21 2.94 -25.09
C THR A 14 -6.36 2.14 -24.48
N ASP A 15 -6.66 0.96 -25.02
CA ASP A 15 -7.67 0.01 -24.57
C ASP A 15 -7.34 -0.66 -23.23
N LEU A 16 -6.06 -0.68 -22.82
CA LEU A 16 -5.63 -1.25 -21.53
C LEU A 16 -5.55 -0.24 -20.40
N VAL A 17 -5.85 1.02 -20.64
CA VAL A 17 -5.76 2.07 -19.63
C VAL A 17 -7.02 2.07 -18.77
N VAL A 18 -6.88 1.70 -17.51
CA VAL A 18 -7.94 1.92 -16.52
C VAL A 18 -8.09 3.43 -16.28
N ALA A 19 -9.33 3.92 -16.31
CA ALA A 19 -9.62 5.33 -16.06
C ALA A 19 -9.27 5.73 -14.62
N GLY A 20 -8.79 6.94 -14.44
CA GLY A 20 -8.47 7.52 -13.13
C GLY A 20 -7.19 8.34 -13.16
N ASP A 21 -7.18 9.47 -12.48
CA ASP A 21 -6.03 10.38 -12.41
C ASP A 21 -5.24 10.23 -11.10
N THR A 22 -5.70 9.33 -10.22
CA THR A 22 -5.01 8.92 -9.00
C THR A 22 -4.93 7.39 -8.94
N ILE A 23 -3.94 6.86 -8.22
CA ILE A 23 -3.78 5.39 -8.04
C ILE A 23 -5.02 4.79 -7.39
N SER A 24 -5.60 5.44 -6.39
CA SER A 24 -6.83 4.98 -5.74
C SER A 24 -8.01 4.95 -6.73
N ALA A 25 -8.21 5.99 -7.54
CA ALA A 25 -9.27 5.99 -8.55
C ALA A 25 -9.08 4.89 -9.59
N MET A 26 -7.84 4.67 -10.07
CA MET A 26 -7.52 3.57 -10.98
C MET A 26 -7.83 2.21 -10.37
N PHE A 27 -7.46 2.00 -9.10
CA PHE A 27 -7.75 0.74 -8.41
C PHE A 27 -9.26 0.48 -8.34
N TRP A 28 -10.07 1.44 -7.87
CA TRP A 28 -11.50 1.24 -7.72
C TRP A 28 -12.23 1.09 -9.07
N ASN A 29 -11.79 1.80 -10.11
CA ASN A 29 -12.31 1.61 -11.46
C ASN A 29 -11.95 0.22 -12.03
N ALA A 30 -10.75 -0.28 -11.74
CA ALA A 30 -10.36 -1.65 -12.14
C ALA A 30 -11.21 -2.71 -11.41
N VAL A 31 -11.54 -2.50 -10.14
CA VAL A 31 -12.45 -3.37 -9.38
C VAL A 31 -13.83 -3.45 -10.04
N GLU A 32 -14.41 -2.31 -10.45
CA GLU A 32 -15.71 -2.28 -11.15
C GLU A 32 -15.67 -3.04 -12.48
N GLN A 33 -14.58 -2.92 -13.22
CA GLN A 33 -14.45 -3.56 -14.55
C GLN A 33 -14.10 -5.05 -14.47
N ARG A 34 -13.37 -5.49 -13.44
CA ARG A 34 -12.69 -6.79 -13.41
C ARG A 34 -13.02 -7.65 -12.20
N GLY A 35 -13.93 -7.22 -11.34
CA GLY A 35 -14.26 -7.78 -10.02
C GLY A 35 -13.98 -9.27 -9.82
N PRO A 36 -14.58 -10.19 -10.60
CA PRO A 36 -14.41 -11.63 -10.42
C PRO A 36 -13.06 -12.18 -10.91
N ASN A 37 -12.28 -11.41 -11.68
CA ASN A 37 -11.03 -11.87 -12.26
C ASN A 37 -9.94 -11.96 -11.18
N VAL A 38 -9.04 -12.93 -11.33
CA VAL A 38 -7.84 -13.03 -10.48
C VAL A 38 -6.93 -11.85 -10.75
N TRP A 39 -6.46 -11.20 -9.69
CA TRP A 39 -5.50 -10.12 -9.76
C TRP A 39 -4.14 -10.50 -9.20
N MET A 40 -4.10 -11.13 -8.02
CA MET A 40 -2.86 -11.51 -7.36
C MET A 40 -2.83 -13.00 -7.06
N ARG A 41 -1.62 -13.55 -6.98
CA ARG A 41 -1.36 -14.89 -6.46
C ARG A 41 -0.18 -14.85 -5.52
N GLN A 42 -0.29 -15.58 -4.42
CA GLN A 42 0.79 -15.79 -3.46
C GLN A 42 0.96 -17.29 -3.24
N LYS A 43 2.20 -17.72 -3.11
CA LYS A 43 2.51 -19.13 -2.80
C LYS A 43 2.63 -19.30 -1.30
N GLU A 44 1.73 -20.09 -0.72
CA GLU A 44 1.71 -20.44 0.71
C GLU A 44 1.86 -21.94 0.87
N LEU A 45 2.84 -22.39 1.63
CA LEU A 45 3.10 -23.82 1.89
C LEU A 45 3.11 -24.67 0.60
N GLY A 46 3.65 -24.14 -0.49
CA GLY A 46 3.74 -24.82 -1.78
C GLY A 46 2.49 -24.70 -2.67
N ILE A 47 1.40 -24.13 -2.20
CA ILE A 47 0.13 -23.98 -2.93
C ILE A 47 -0.06 -22.52 -3.36
N TRP A 48 -0.43 -22.31 -4.62
CA TRP A 48 -0.79 -20.98 -5.12
C TRP A 48 -2.21 -20.62 -4.68
N ARG A 49 -2.33 -19.55 -3.89
CA ARG A 49 -3.60 -18.92 -3.54
C ARG A 49 -3.85 -17.71 -4.43
N SER A 50 -5.06 -17.61 -4.93
CA SER A 50 -5.47 -16.51 -5.82
C SER A 50 -6.39 -15.55 -5.10
N TRP A 51 -6.21 -14.26 -5.39
CA TRP A 51 -7.05 -13.16 -4.94
C TRP A 51 -7.68 -12.48 -6.14
N THR A 52 -9.00 -12.37 -6.15
CA THR A 52 -9.71 -11.59 -7.17
C THR A 52 -9.64 -10.09 -6.85
N TRP A 53 -9.91 -9.25 -7.84
CA TRP A 53 -10.07 -7.81 -7.64
C TRP A 53 -11.12 -7.50 -6.57
N GLN A 54 -12.24 -8.22 -6.58
CA GLN A 54 -13.32 -8.03 -5.61
C GLN A 54 -12.91 -8.41 -4.18
N GLN A 55 -12.22 -9.54 -3.99
CA GLN A 55 -11.72 -9.96 -2.68
C GLN A 55 -10.70 -8.95 -2.13
N THR A 56 -9.84 -8.45 -3.01
CA THR A 56 -8.88 -7.40 -2.65
C THR A 56 -9.60 -6.11 -2.25
N ALA A 57 -10.59 -5.69 -3.04
CA ALA A 57 -11.37 -4.49 -2.75
C ALA A 57 -12.12 -4.56 -1.41
N GLU A 58 -12.65 -5.74 -1.05
CA GLU A 58 -13.29 -5.96 0.24
C GLU A 58 -12.29 -5.78 1.38
N ALA A 59 -11.12 -6.44 1.30
CA ALA A 59 -10.06 -6.31 2.30
C ALA A 59 -9.55 -4.86 2.41
N VAL A 60 -9.30 -4.19 1.27
CA VAL A 60 -8.89 -2.77 1.24
C VAL A 60 -9.94 -1.88 1.88
N ARG A 61 -11.24 -2.10 1.60
CA ARG A 61 -12.34 -1.34 2.19
C ARG A 61 -12.39 -1.49 3.71
N GLU A 62 -12.19 -2.71 4.20
CA GLU A 62 -12.17 -2.98 5.65
C GLU A 62 -10.96 -2.33 6.32
N ILE A 63 -9.76 -2.44 5.75
CA ILE A 63 -8.55 -1.82 6.31
C ILE A 63 -8.69 -0.29 6.30
N ALA A 64 -9.14 0.29 5.19
CA ALA A 64 -9.36 1.73 5.07
C ALA A 64 -10.40 2.25 6.07
N GLY A 65 -11.52 1.53 6.25
CA GLY A 65 -12.52 1.83 7.28
C GLY A 65 -11.92 1.79 8.68
N GLY A 66 -11.08 0.79 8.97
CA GLY A 66 -10.34 0.69 10.22
C GLY A 66 -9.40 1.87 10.46
N LEU A 67 -8.61 2.25 9.44
CA LEU A 67 -7.77 3.45 9.53
C LEU A 67 -8.60 4.72 9.81
N MET A 68 -9.72 4.89 9.12
CA MET A 68 -10.62 6.03 9.33
C MET A 68 -11.24 6.02 10.74
N SER A 69 -11.59 4.86 11.28
CA SER A 69 -12.11 4.72 12.65
C SER A 69 -11.07 5.09 13.70
N LEU A 70 -9.78 4.88 13.41
CA LEU A 70 -8.65 5.32 14.25
C LEU A 70 -8.29 6.81 14.04
N GLY A 71 -9.07 7.54 13.25
CA GLY A 71 -8.86 8.95 12.98
C GLY A 71 -7.76 9.27 11.98
N PHE A 72 -7.36 8.31 11.13
CA PHE A 72 -6.40 8.55 10.06
C PHE A 72 -6.95 9.55 9.04
N LYS A 73 -6.16 10.58 8.75
CA LYS A 73 -6.58 11.71 7.91
C LYS A 73 -5.90 11.68 6.55
N PRO A 74 -6.48 12.36 5.53
CA PRO A 74 -5.79 12.59 4.26
C PRO A 74 -4.41 13.23 4.48
N GLN A 75 -3.44 12.84 3.67
CA GLN A 75 -2.04 13.25 3.71
C GLN A 75 -1.28 12.90 5.00
N GLU A 76 -1.86 12.12 5.92
CA GLU A 76 -1.08 11.46 6.97
C GLU A 76 -0.32 10.27 6.37
N THR A 77 0.85 9.99 6.92
CA THR A 77 1.69 8.87 6.49
C THR A 77 1.41 7.62 7.31
N ALA A 78 1.27 6.49 6.61
CA ALA A 78 1.40 5.17 7.19
C ALA A 78 2.61 4.46 6.60
N SER A 79 3.45 3.87 7.46
CA SER A 79 4.60 3.07 7.04
C SER A 79 4.29 1.59 7.08
N ILE A 80 4.97 0.82 6.22
CA ILE A 80 4.79 -0.64 6.08
C ILE A 80 6.17 -1.29 6.17
N LEU A 81 6.45 -1.95 7.28
CA LEU A 81 7.70 -2.68 7.58
C LEU A 81 7.44 -4.17 7.38
N SER A 82 7.65 -4.66 6.16
CA SER A 82 7.28 -6.02 5.78
C SER A 82 7.97 -6.45 4.49
N ASN A 83 8.08 -7.75 4.29
CA ASN A 83 8.36 -8.35 2.99
C ASN A 83 7.21 -8.08 2.01
N THR A 84 7.44 -8.41 0.73
CA THR A 84 6.41 -8.29 -0.30
C THR A 84 5.41 -9.44 -0.17
N VAL A 85 4.43 -9.26 0.69
CA VAL A 85 3.29 -10.17 0.92
C VAL A 85 1.98 -9.50 0.48
N ILE A 86 0.89 -10.26 0.39
CA ILE A 86 -0.43 -9.71 -0.02
C ILE A 86 -0.88 -8.61 0.94
N GLU A 87 -0.66 -8.78 2.24
CA GLU A 87 -1.02 -7.83 3.29
C GLU A 87 -0.36 -6.47 3.07
N TRP A 88 0.89 -6.45 2.56
CA TRP A 88 1.58 -5.22 2.17
C TRP A 88 0.78 -4.45 1.12
N VAL A 89 0.35 -5.14 0.05
CA VAL A 89 -0.43 -4.53 -1.05
C VAL A 89 -1.79 -4.05 -0.55
N LEU A 90 -2.44 -4.82 0.34
CA LEU A 90 -3.73 -4.45 0.93
C LEU A 90 -3.61 -3.18 1.79
N ALA A 91 -2.56 -3.10 2.61
CA ALA A 91 -2.29 -1.93 3.46
C ALA A 91 -1.98 -0.69 2.62
N ASP A 92 -1.10 -0.81 1.62
CA ASP A 92 -0.75 0.27 0.69
C ASP A 92 -1.99 0.86 0.01
N LEU A 93 -2.80 0.01 -0.62
CA LEU A 93 -4.02 0.44 -1.30
C LEU A 93 -5.05 1.04 -0.34
N ALA A 94 -5.13 0.55 0.89
CA ALA A 94 -6.04 1.10 1.89
C ALA A 94 -5.59 2.50 2.33
N VAL A 95 -4.30 2.70 2.57
CA VAL A 95 -3.71 4.01 2.88
C VAL A 95 -3.97 4.99 1.75
N LEU A 96 -3.65 4.62 0.50
CA LEU A 96 -3.89 5.45 -0.68
C LEU A 96 -5.38 5.76 -0.88
N SER A 97 -6.28 4.79 -0.63
CA SER A 97 -7.73 5.00 -0.72
C SER A 97 -8.28 5.93 0.35
N CYS A 98 -7.61 6.01 1.51
CA CYS A 98 -7.90 7.01 2.54
C CYS A 98 -7.39 8.42 2.18
N GLY A 99 -6.68 8.58 1.07
CA GLY A 99 -5.97 9.81 0.70
C GLY A 99 -4.70 10.01 1.53
N GLY A 100 -4.17 8.97 2.15
CA GLY A 100 -2.93 8.97 2.91
C GLY A 100 -1.70 8.75 2.04
N VAL A 101 -0.54 8.84 2.68
CA VAL A 101 0.78 8.63 2.08
C VAL A 101 1.35 7.29 2.55
N SER A 102 1.73 6.44 1.61
CA SER A 102 2.36 5.14 1.91
C SER A 102 3.88 5.27 1.94
N ASN A 103 4.52 4.60 2.90
CA ASN A 103 5.97 4.58 3.04
C ASN A 103 6.44 3.14 3.31
N GLY A 104 7.13 2.53 2.35
CA GLY A 104 7.71 1.20 2.52
C GLY A 104 9.03 1.24 3.29
N ILE A 105 9.18 0.34 4.26
CA ILE A 105 10.42 0.13 5.04
C ILE A 105 10.85 -1.32 4.85
N TYR A 106 12.12 -1.54 4.56
CA TYR A 106 12.64 -2.89 4.37
C TYR A 106 12.68 -3.67 5.69
N PRO A 107 12.23 -4.94 5.72
CA PRO A 107 12.26 -5.76 6.93
C PRO A 107 13.69 -6.06 7.42
N THR A 108 14.69 -5.87 6.57
CA THR A 108 16.12 -5.99 6.92
C THR A 108 16.68 -4.77 7.63
N ASP A 109 15.92 -3.67 7.71
CA ASP A 109 16.35 -2.46 8.40
C ASP A 109 16.42 -2.70 9.92
N ALA A 110 17.45 -2.16 10.56
CA ALA A 110 17.56 -2.19 12.01
C ALA A 110 16.57 -1.20 12.67
N ALA A 111 16.25 -1.40 13.94
CA ALA A 111 15.33 -0.54 14.69
C ALA A 111 15.67 0.96 14.59
N SER A 112 16.96 1.32 14.64
CA SER A 112 17.42 2.71 14.46
C SER A 112 17.08 3.30 13.09
N GLN A 113 17.07 2.47 12.05
CA GLN A 113 16.68 2.88 10.69
C GLN A 113 15.15 3.04 10.64
N VAL A 114 14.40 2.10 11.20
CA VAL A 114 12.94 2.19 11.35
C VAL A 114 12.55 3.47 12.06
N HIS A 115 13.23 3.81 13.17
CA HIS A 115 13.04 5.07 13.88
C HIS A 115 13.19 6.27 12.94
N TYR A 116 14.35 6.35 12.28
CA TYR A 116 14.65 7.48 11.39
C TYR A 116 13.60 7.64 10.28
N LEU A 117 13.23 6.54 9.61
CA LEU A 117 12.26 6.57 8.51
C LEU A 117 10.86 6.97 8.99
N CYS A 118 10.43 6.45 10.14
CA CYS A 118 9.13 6.80 10.73
C CYS A 118 9.08 8.25 11.24
N GLU A 119 10.17 8.76 11.82
CA GLU A 119 10.26 10.13 12.29
C GLU A 119 10.25 11.13 11.13
N ASP A 120 11.11 10.93 10.14
CA ASP A 120 11.26 11.80 8.97
C ASP A 120 9.97 11.84 8.11
N SER A 121 9.32 10.68 7.91
CA SER A 121 8.04 10.59 7.21
C SER A 121 6.82 11.02 8.05
N ARG A 122 7.00 11.30 9.34
CA ARG A 122 5.92 11.61 10.30
C ARG A 122 4.86 10.51 10.35
N THR A 123 5.29 9.27 10.38
CA THR A 123 4.41 8.09 10.42
C THR A 123 3.44 8.14 11.59
N THR A 124 2.16 7.97 11.30
CA THR A 124 1.08 7.96 12.30
C THR A 124 0.52 6.56 12.59
N VAL A 125 0.65 5.66 11.60
CA VAL A 125 0.33 4.23 11.72
C VAL A 125 1.49 3.45 11.11
N LEU A 126 1.97 2.43 11.82
CA LEU A 126 3.02 1.54 11.33
C LEU A 126 2.45 0.13 11.19
N PHE A 127 2.41 -0.38 9.97
CA PHE A 127 2.13 -1.79 9.70
C PHE A 127 3.44 -2.58 9.82
N VAL A 128 3.39 -3.72 10.46
CA VAL A 128 4.53 -4.65 10.61
C VAL A 128 4.11 -6.06 10.24
N GLU A 129 5.03 -6.86 9.69
CA GLU A 129 4.70 -8.20 9.20
C GLU A 129 4.39 -9.16 10.35
N ASP A 130 5.31 -9.30 11.30
CA ASP A 130 5.34 -10.36 12.30
C ASP A 130 5.92 -9.87 13.65
N ASP A 131 6.24 -10.81 14.52
CA ASP A 131 6.83 -10.56 15.83
C ASP A 131 8.21 -9.91 15.75
N GLU A 132 9.06 -10.33 14.78
CA GLU A 132 10.40 -9.74 14.58
C GLU A 132 10.29 -8.25 14.23
N GLN A 133 9.40 -7.89 13.30
CA GLN A 133 9.23 -6.50 12.90
C GLN A 133 8.52 -5.69 14.00
N LEU A 134 7.63 -6.33 14.77
CA LEU A 134 7.01 -5.70 15.93
C LEU A 134 8.05 -5.34 17.00
N ASP A 135 9.00 -6.23 17.29
CA ASP A 135 10.05 -5.96 18.28
C ASP A 135 10.85 -4.70 17.92
N LYS A 136 11.23 -4.53 16.65
CA LYS A 136 11.90 -3.32 16.15
C LYS A 136 11.04 -2.06 16.34
N ALA A 137 9.74 -2.16 16.07
CA ALA A 137 8.81 -1.05 16.22
C ALA A 137 8.63 -0.66 17.70
N LEU A 138 8.52 -1.64 18.60
CA LEU A 138 8.39 -1.42 20.04
C LEU A 138 9.63 -0.81 20.66
N GLU A 139 10.83 -1.19 20.21
CA GLU A 139 12.10 -0.62 20.65
C GLU A 139 12.18 0.90 20.46
N VAL A 140 11.56 1.42 19.39
CA VAL A 140 11.65 2.84 19.03
C VAL A 140 10.38 3.64 19.24
N ARG A 141 9.26 2.99 19.58
CA ARG A 141 7.93 3.61 19.68
C ARG A 141 7.88 4.86 20.56
N GLU A 142 8.53 4.82 21.72
CA GLU A 142 8.53 5.94 22.67
C GLU A 142 9.23 7.21 22.12
N GLN A 143 10.04 7.04 21.07
CA GLN A 143 10.75 8.12 20.38
C GLN A 143 9.94 8.68 19.18
N LEU A 144 8.77 8.10 18.87
CA LEU A 144 7.94 8.44 17.73
C LEU A 144 6.61 9.09 18.19
N PRO A 145 6.60 10.39 18.55
CA PRO A 145 5.44 11.05 19.15
C PRO A 145 4.22 11.13 18.21
N MET A 146 4.41 10.97 16.90
CA MET A 146 3.33 10.95 15.93
C MET A 146 2.69 9.57 15.76
N LEU A 147 3.38 8.50 16.16
CA LEU A 147 2.91 7.12 16.00
C LEU A 147 1.77 6.83 16.99
N ARG A 148 0.60 6.56 16.45
CA ARG A 148 -0.62 6.29 17.25
C ARG A 148 -0.92 4.81 17.41
N LYS A 149 -0.64 4.02 16.38
CA LYS A 149 -0.93 2.59 16.34
C LYS A 149 0.10 1.83 15.54
N ILE A 150 0.39 0.60 15.98
CA ILE A 150 1.11 -0.41 15.25
C ILE A 150 0.10 -1.49 14.87
N VAL A 151 0.11 -1.96 13.61
CA VAL A 151 -0.79 -3.00 13.09
C VAL A 151 0.05 -4.17 12.61
N VAL A 152 -0.14 -5.33 13.22
CA VAL A 152 0.60 -6.56 12.90
C VAL A 152 -0.17 -7.42 11.91
N PHE A 153 0.48 -7.89 10.85
CA PHE A 153 -0.13 -8.75 9.84
C PHE A 153 -0.28 -10.18 10.37
N ASP A 154 0.80 -10.78 10.82
CA ASP A 154 0.82 -12.12 11.38
C ASP A 154 0.99 -12.08 12.90
N MET A 155 0.01 -12.65 13.60
CA MET A 155 -0.02 -12.71 15.06
C MET A 155 0.52 -14.04 15.61
N GLU A 156 1.19 -14.85 14.79
CA GLU A 156 1.85 -16.06 15.27
C GLU A 156 2.88 -15.69 16.35
N GLY A 157 2.90 -16.44 17.45
CA GLY A 157 3.77 -16.12 18.61
C GLY A 157 3.27 -15.01 19.54
N LEU A 158 2.35 -14.16 19.12
CA LEU A 158 1.91 -12.96 19.85
C LEU A 158 0.60 -13.13 20.66
N HIS A 159 0.19 -14.36 20.97
CA HIS A 159 -1.11 -14.65 21.62
C HIS A 159 -1.31 -14.02 23.00
N LYS A 160 -0.22 -13.62 23.67
CA LYS A 160 -0.25 -13.01 25.01
C LYS A 160 0.02 -11.50 24.98
N LEU A 161 0.15 -10.92 23.79
CA LEU A 161 0.38 -9.49 23.65
C LEU A 161 -0.87 -8.73 24.09
N ASP A 162 -0.74 -7.94 25.15
CA ASP A 162 -1.78 -7.03 25.66
C ASP A 162 -1.19 -5.61 25.67
N ASP A 163 -1.19 -4.97 24.51
CA ASP A 163 -0.72 -3.60 24.32
C ASP A 163 -1.79 -2.78 23.57
N PRO A 164 -2.39 -1.77 24.19
CA PRO A 164 -3.43 -0.97 23.55
C PRO A 164 -2.93 -0.17 22.34
N GLY A 165 -1.63 0.01 22.16
CA GLY A 165 -1.00 0.64 21.00
C GLY A 165 -0.85 -0.30 19.81
N VAL A 166 -1.03 -1.62 20.01
CA VAL A 166 -0.85 -2.65 18.99
C VAL A 166 -2.19 -3.29 18.62
N LEU A 167 -2.44 -3.49 17.35
CA LEU A 167 -3.62 -4.18 16.81
C LEU A 167 -3.20 -5.27 15.85
N SER A 168 -3.95 -6.35 15.76
CA SER A 168 -3.84 -7.26 14.61
C SER A 168 -4.51 -6.65 13.38
N LEU A 169 -4.05 -7.03 12.18
CA LEU A 169 -4.74 -6.68 10.93
C LEU A 169 -6.21 -7.15 10.94
N ALA A 170 -6.47 -8.33 11.51
CA ALA A 170 -7.82 -8.86 11.67
C ALA A 170 -8.71 -7.93 12.51
N LYS A 171 -8.18 -7.39 13.63
CA LYS A 171 -8.91 -6.44 14.48
C LYS A 171 -9.12 -5.09 13.79
N LEU A 172 -8.12 -4.59 13.05
CA LEU A 172 -8.28 -3.38 12.25
C LEU A 172 -9.40 -3.55 11.20
N ARG A 173 -9.47 -4.70 10.54
CA ARG A 173 -10.53 -5.02 9.57
C ARG A 173 -11.91 -5.11 10.23
N GLU A 174 -12.00 -5.67 11.43
CA GLU A 174 -13.25 -5.70 12.21
C GLU A 174 -13.75 -4.28 12.50
N LEU A 175 -12.88 -3.40 13.04
CA LEU A 175 -13.20 -1.98 13.24
C LEU A 175 -13.64 -1.29 11.96
N GLY A 176 -13.02 -1.67 10.83
CA GLY A 176 -13.39 -1.15 9.53
C GLY A 176 -14.77 -1.60 9.06
N ARG A 177 -15.16 -2.84 9.29
CA ARG A 177 -16.53 -3.30 9.00
C ARG A 177 -17.57 -2.52 9.81
N GLU A 178 -17.31 -2.31 11.10
CA GLU A 178 -18.19 -1.53 11.97
C GLU A 178 -18.29 -0.07 11.49
N PHE A 179 -17.16 0.56 11.17
CA PHE A 179 -17.12 1.93 10.65
C PHE A 179 -17.89 2.05 9.32
N ASN A 180 -17.64 1.14 8.39
CA ASN A 180 -18.28 1.17 7.07
C ASN A 180 -19.78 0.92 7.12
N ALA A 181 -20.28 0.16 8.11
CA ALA A 181 -21.70 -0.04 8.33
C ALA A 181 -22.41 1.27 8.71
N LEU A 182 -21.72 2.17 9.40
CA LEU A 182 -22.24 3.47 9.82
C LEU A 182 -21.95 4.58 8.80
N HIS A 183 -20.92 4.42 7.96
CA HIS A 183 -20.38 5.44 7.06
C HIS A 183 -20.10 4.88 5.67
N ALA A 184 -21.13 4.32 5.01
CA ALA A 184 -21.01 3.55 3.76
C ALA A 184 -20.25 4.28 2.63
N ASP A 185 -20.44 5.59 2.50
CA ASP A 185 -19.86 6.40 1.43
C ASP A 185 -18.52 7.05 1.78
N ALA A 186 -18.07 6.98 3.04
CA ALA A 186 -16.92 7.74 3.53
C ALA A 186 -15.64 7.45 2.75
N LEU A 187 -15.37 6.17 2.45
CA LEU A 187 -14.18 5.79 1.68
C LEU A 187 -14.23 6.35 0.25
N MET A 188 -15.35 6.18 -0.45
CA MET A 188 -15.47 6.65 -1.82
C MET A 188 -15.46 8.18 -1.92
N GLN A 189 -15.91 8.88 -0.88
CA GLN A 189 -15.77 10.34 -0.78
C GLN A 189 -14.29 10.73 -0.69
N ARG A 190 -13.45 10.00 0.09
CA ARG A 190 -12.01 10.24 0.17
C ARG A 190 -11.30 9.94 -1.16
N VAL A 191 -11.65 8.81 -1.80
CA VAL A 191 -11.11 8.45 -3.12
C VAL A 191 -11.39 9.55 -4.15
N LYS A 192 -12.62 10.08 -4.17
CA LYS A 192 -13.04 11.18 -5.09
C LYS A 192 -12.40 12.52 -4.74
N ALA A 193 -12.10 12.77 -3.47
CA ALA A 193 -11.47 14.01 -3.02
C ALA A 193 -9.96 14.05 -3.27
N CYS A 194 -9.33 12.88 -3.47
CA CYS A 194 -7.90 12.76 -3.76
C CYS A 194 -7.58 13.37 -5.13
N LYS A 195 -6.50 14.13 -5.20
CA LYS A 195 -6.07 14.86 -6.40
C LYS A 195 -4.77 14.26 -6.96
N PRO A 196 -4.48 14.46 -8.26
CA PRO A 196 -3.22 14.06 -8.86
C PRO A 196 -1.98 14.67 -8.20
N GLU A 197 -2.10 15.87 -7.65
CA GLU A 197 -1.03 16.61 -6.98
C GLU A 197 -0.75 16.10 -5.56
N ASP A 198 -1.70 15.38 -4.96
CA ASP A 198 -1.55 14.82 -3.62
C ASP A 198 -0.41 13.80 -3.59
N LEU A 199 0.33 13.81 -2.48
CA LEU A 199 1.40 12.86 -2.26
C LEU A 199 0.80 11.46 -2.08
N ALA A 200 1.38 10.47 -2.76
CA ALA A 200 0.95 9.08 -2.70
C ALA A 200 1.96 8.21 -1.95
N ILE A 201 3.22 8.26 -2.37
CA ILE A 201 4.25 7.35 -1.87
C ILE A 201 5.52 8.12 -1.52
N LEU A 202 6.16 7.72 -0.42
CA LEU A 202 7.54 8.07 -0.09
C LEU A 202 8.43 6.87 -0.40
N VAL A 203 9.53 7.11 -1.11
CA VAL A 203 10.55 6.10 -1.39
C VAL A 203 11.89 6.59 -0.85
N TYR A 204 12.39 5.94 0.18
CA TYR A 204 13.67 6.31 0.76
C TYR A 204 14.82 5.69 -0.03
N THR A 205 15.74 6.53 -0.46
CA THR A 205 16.93 6.10 -1.18
C THR A 205 18.18 6.53 -0.42
N SER A 206 19.19 5.64 -0.39
CA SER A 206 20.51 6.00 0.12
C SER A 206 21.13 7.02 -0.82
N GLY A 207 21.15 8.28 -0.41
CA GLY A 207 21.93 9.32 -1.10
C GLY A 207 23.43 9.00 -1.05
N THR A 208 24.21 9.58 -1.95
CA THR A 208 25.67 9.40 -2.01
C THR A 208 26.40 9.91 -0.75
N THR A 209 25.76 10.72 0.06
CA THR A 209 26.32 11.30 1.29
C THR A 209 25.21 11.52 2.33
N GLY A 210 25.20 10.73 3.41
CA GLY A 210 24.38 10.98 4.59
C GLY A 210 23.18 10.03 4.77
N LYS A 211 22.18 10.47 5.54
CA LYS A 211 20.96 9.71 5.83
C LYS A 211 20.11 9.55 4.56
N PRO A 212 19.34 8.44 4.43
CA PRO A 212 18.38 8.26 3.34
C PRO A 212 17.42 9.45 3.21
N LYS A 213 17.03 9.77 1.98
CA LYS A 213 16.10 10.85 1.68
C LYS A 213 14.82 10.28 1.08
N GLY A 214 13.66 10.74 1.55
CA GLY A 214 12.35 10.35 1.03
C GLY A 214 12.04 11.07 -0.29
N ALA A 215 12.13 10.35 -1.40
CA ALA A 215 11.63 10.84 -2.69
C ALA A 215 10.10 10.84 -2.66
N MET A 216 9.51 12.00 -2.94
CA MET A 216 8.06 12.22 -2.90
C MET A 216 7.44 11.95 -4.28
N HIS A 217 6.54 10.95 -4.34
CA HIS A 217 5.80 10.62 -5.55
C HIS A 217 4.33 10.99 -5.39
N THR A 218 3.83 11.84 -6.29
CA THR A 218 2.41 12.18 -6.33
C THR A 218 1.60 11.12 -7.06
N HIS A 219 0.29 11.06 -6.82
CA HIS A 219 -0.61 10.17 -7.54
C HIS A 219 -0.52 10.36 -9.07
N GLY A 220 -0.53 11.61 -9.54
CA GLY A 220 -0.44 11.93 -10.96
C GLY A 220 0.89 11.52 -11.59
N GLY A 221 2.01 11.67 -10.87
CA GLY A 221 3.32 11.21 -11.32
C GLY A 221 3.38 9.70 -11.53
N LEU A 222 2.82 8.92 -10.58
CA LEU A 222 2.72 7.47 -10.70
C LEU A 222 1.81 7.05 -11.86
N VAL A 223 0.61 7.67 -11.98
CA VAL A 223 -0.32 7.40 -13.08
C VAL A 223 0.32 7.71 -14.43
N TYR A 224 1.04 8.82 -14.54
CA TYR A 224 1.79 9.17 -15.77
C TYR A 224 2.80 8.09 -16.12
N THR A 225 3.57 7.60 -15.14
CA THR A 225 4.56 6.54 -15.32
C THR A 225 3.90 5.24 -15.80
N VAL A 226 2.80 4.82 -15.15
CA VAL A 226 2.06 3.59 -15.55
C VAL A 226 1.51 3.72 -16.97
N ARG A 227 0.94 4.87 -17.32
CA ARG A 227 0.45 5.13 -18.69
C ARG A 227 1.59 5.12 -19.70
N GLY A 228 2.74 5.71 -19.39
CA GLY A 228 3.93 5.68 -20.23
C GLY A 228 4.43 4.25 -20.47
N TYR A 229 4.46 3.43 -19.43
CA TYR A 229 4.83 2.00 -19.56
C TYR A 229 3.91 1.25 -20.52
N ASN A 230 2.60 1.48 -20.46
CA ASN A 230 1.63 0.80 -21.32
C ASN A 230 1.76 1.22 -22.79
N THR A 231 2.35 2.38 -23.09
CA THR A 231 2.64 2.79 -24.48
C THR A 231 3.90 2.13 -25.05
N LEU A 232 4.83 1.73 -24.19
CA LEU A 232 6.13 1.19 -24.59
C LEU A 232 6.16 -0.33 -24.62
N ILE A 233 5.42 -0.99 -23.73
CA ILE A 233 5.40 -2.44 -23.58
C ILE A 233 4.01 -2.96 -23.95
N ALA A 234 3.95 -3.75 -25.01
CA ALA A 234 2.71 -4.43 -25.40
C ALA A 234 2.35 -5.48 -24.35
N ARG A 235 1.45 -5.12 -23.43
CA ARG A 235 0.88 -6.02 -22.43
C ARG A 235 -0.54 -6.37 -22.78
N THR A 236 -0.96 -7.54 -22.33
CA THR A 236 -2.33 -8.04 -22.45
C THR A 236 -2.89 -8.37 -21.08
N GLU A 237 -4.18 -8.58 -20.95
CA GLU A 237 -4.81 -9.03 -19.71
C GLU A 237 -4.40 -10.46 -19.31
N ALA A 238 -3.79 -11.22 -20.22
CA ALA A 238 -3.27 -12.57 -19.99
C ALA A 238 -1.85 -12.57 -19.42
N ASP A 239 -1.16 -11.40 -19.42
CA ASP A 239 0.21 -11.32 -18.93
C ASP A 239 0.22 -11.36 -17.41
N GLU A 240 1.12 -12.15 -16.86
CA GLU A 240 1.42 -12.22 -15.44
C GLU A 240 2.82 -11.66 -15.19
N CYS A 241 2.99 -10.92 -14.12
CA CYS A 241 4.29 -10.45 -13.69
C CYS A 241 4.58 -10.93 -12.26
N MET A 242 5.85 -11.26 -12.03
CA MET A 242 6.33 -11.58 -10.69
C MET A 242 6.65 -10.28 -9.95
N CYS A 243 6.08 -10.13 -8.76
CA CYS A 243 6.46 -9.07 -7.83
C CYS A 243 7.40 -9.70 -6.79
N PHE A 244 8.59 -9.15 -6.67
CA PHE A 244 9.60 -9.61 -5.70
C PHE A 244 10.49 -8.44 -5.29
N LEU A 245 10.76 -8.33 -4.03
CA LEU A 245 11.85 -7.55 -3.43
C LEU A 245 12.24 -8.18 -2.12
#